data_f2825f0ceec6769ee542af042a5a0dd2
#
_entry.id   f2825f0ceec6769ee542af042a5a0dd2
#
_cell.length_a   1.000
_cell.length_b   1.000
_cell.length_c   1.000
_cell.angle_alpha   90.00
_cell.angle_beta   90.00
_cell.angle_gamma   90.00
#
_symmetry.space_group_name_H-M   'P 1'
#
loop_
_entity.id
_entity.type
_entity.pdbx_description
1 polymer ?
#
loop_
_entity_poly.entity_id
_entity_poly.type
_entity_poly.pdbx_seq_one_letter_code
_entity_poly.pdbx_strand_id
1 'polypeptide(L)'
;MFQDKYVFSQLTAFLNRTQFNNYVRKYDGNRYVKHFTCWNQMLAMMFGQLSNRESLRDLIVAFEAHRAKQYHLGLGREPIAKTTLATANRNRDYRIFEEFAFYMMKEACEKRTTNIL
;
A
#
# COMPACT_ATOMS: atom_id res chain seq x y z
N MET A 1 -19.02 -0.31 -1.88
CA MET A 1 -18.05 -0.39 -0.83
C MET A 1 -17.61 -1.79 -0.42
N PHE A 2 -18.51 -2.74 -0.28
CA PHE A 2 -18.12 -4.14 -0.12
C PHE A 2 -17.32 -4.66 -1.31
N GLN A 3 -17.70 -4.24 -2.51
CA GLN A 3 -16.96 -4.63 -3.71
C GLN A 3 -15.53 -4.10 -3.71
N ASP A 4 -15.34 -2.85 -3.30
CA ASP A 4 -14.01 -2.24 -3.27
C ASP A 4 -13.09 -2.97 -2.30
N LYS A 5 -13.61 -3.32 -1.13
CA LYS A 5 -12.87 -4.07 -0.12
C LYS A 5 -12.46 -5.44 -0.65
N TYR A 6 -13.39 -6.13 -1.28
CA TYR A 6 -13.17 -7.48 -1.80
C TYR A 6 -12.12 -7.47 -2.91
N VAL A 7 -12.26 -6.55 -3.85
CA VAL A 7 -11.31 -6.40 -4.95
C VAL A 7 -9.92 -6.04 -4.40
N PHE A 8 -9.86 -5.10 -3.44
CA PHE A 8 -8.60 -4.70 -2.84
C PHE A 8 -7.91 -5.87 -2.15
N SER A 9 -8.65 -6.67 -1.39
CA SER A 9 -8.10 -7.84 -0.71
C SER A 9 -7.53 -8.85 -1.70
N GLN A 10 -8.22 -9.06 -2.82
CA GLN A 10 -7.73 -9.96 -3.87
C GLN A 10 -6.46 -9.44 -4.50
N LEU A 11 -6.41 -8.13 -4.81
CA LEU A 11 -5.23 -7.53 -5.42
C LEU A 11 -4.02 -7.59 -4.49
N THR A 12 -4.20 -7.29 -3.21
CA THR A 12 -3.09 -7.31 -2.25
C THR A 12 -2.56 -8.72 -2.01
N ALA A 13 -3.38 -9.74 -2.21
CA ALA A 13 -2.94 -11.13 -2.08
C ALA A 13 -1.86 -11.51 -3.10
N PHE A 14 -1.80 -10.81 -4.23
CA PHE A 14 -0.78 -11.05 -5.26
C PHE A 14 0.52 -10.29 -5.02
N LEU A 15 0.55 -9.39 -4.03
CA LEU A 15 1.74 -8.60 -3.76
C LEU A 15 2.78 -9.43 -3.02
N ASN A 16 4.01 -9.40 -3.50
CA ASN A 16 5.11 -10.12 -2.86
C ASN A 16 5.69 -9.26 -1.72
N ARG A 17 5.16 -9.47 -0.52
CA ARG A 17 5.58 -8.71 0.66
C ARG A 17 7.04 -8.93 1.02
N THR A 18 7.55 -10.14 0.81
CA THR A 18 8.95 -10.45 1.07
C THR A 18 9.87 -9.60 0.21
N GLN A 19 9.56 -9.49 -1.09
CA GLN A 19 10.33 -8.66 -2.00
C GLN A 19 10.22 -7.18 -1.64
N PHE A 20 9.03 -6.72 -1.27
CA PHE A 20 8.84 -5.35 -0.82
C PHE A 20 9.71 -5.06 0.41
N ASN A 21 9.73 -5.96 1.37
CA ASN A 21 10.53 -5.80 2.58
C ASN A 21 12.03 -5.76 2.27
N ASN A 22 12.48 -6.44 1.21
CA ASN A 22 13.86 -6.35 0.77
C ASN A 22 14.21 -4.92 0.34
N TYR A 23 13.33 -4.25 -0.38
CA TYR A 23 13.53 -2.85 -0.78
C TYR A 23 13.46 -1.91 0.41
N VAL A 24 12.54 -2.18 1.36
CA VAL A 24 12.44 -1.39 2.59
C VAL A 24 13.77 -1.45 3.35
N ARG A 25 14.35 -2.63 3.48
CA ARG A 25 15.65 -2.78 4.16
C ARG A 25 16.77 -2.11 3.39
N LYS A 26 16.77 -2.22 2.06
CA LYS A 26 17.79 -1.62 1.21
C LYS A 26 17.89 -0.11 1.41
N TYR A 27 16.76 0.56 1.58
CA TYR A 27 16.68 2.01 1.72
C TYR A 27 16.35 2.45 3.14
N ASP A 28 16.37 1.52 4.09
CA ASP A 28 16.12 1.80 5.50
C ASP A 28 14.79 2.53 5.75
N GLY A 29 13.76 2.11 5.03
CA GLY A 29 12.47 2.82 5.01
C GLY A 29 11.70 2.80 6.31
N ASN A 30 11.91 1.77 7.16
CA ASN A 30 11.23 1.66 8.44
C ASN A 30 12.07 2.20 9.61
N ARG A 31 13.14 2.92 9.32
CA ARG A 31 13.98 3.52 10.38
C ARG A 31 13.14 4.47 11.23
N TYR A 32 13.21 4.29 12.57
CA TYR A 32 12.46 5.07 13.56
C TYR A 32 10.94 4.96 13.42
N VAL A 33 10.44 3.99 12.65
CA VAL A 33 9.01 3.78 12.48
C VAL A 33 8.49 2.86 13.57
N LYS A 34 7.44 3.31 14.29
CA LYS A 34 6.83 2.52 15.37
C LYS A 34 5.58 1.76 14.90
N HIS A 35 4.71 2.42 14.14
CA HIS A 35 3.40 1.86 13.79
C HIS A 35 3.09 1.86 12.30
N PHE A 36 3.24 3.02 11.65
CA PHE A 36 2.86 3.16 10.24
C PHE A 36 4.04 2.80 9.33
N THR A 37 4.12 1.53 8.99
CA THR A 37 5.23 0.98 8.19
C THR A 37 5.12 1.38 6.72
N CYS A 38 6.20 1.14 5.96
CA CYS A 38 6.18 1.35 4.51
C CYS A 38 5.13 0.48 3.82
N TRP A 39 4.91 -0.74 4.30
CA TRP A 39 3.87 -1.62 3.77
C TRP A 39 2.49 -1.01 3.99
N ASN A 40 2.21 -0.51 5.18
CA ASN A 40 0.94 0.15 5.48
C ASN A 40 0.74 1.38 4.61
N GLN A 41 1.81 2.17 4.40
CA GLN A 41 1.76 3.34 3.51
C GLN A 41 1.39 2.94 2.09
N MET A 42 2.01 1.89 1.57
CA MET A 42 1.72 1.41 0.21
C MET A 42 0.27 0.96 0.10
N LEU A 43 -0.22 0.17 1.06
CA LEU A 43 -1.60 -0.29 1.04
C LEU A 43 -2.59 0.87 1.11
N ALA A 44 -2.30 1.87 1.95
CA ALA A 44 -3.18 3.04 2.08
C ALA A 44 -3.27 3.82 0.77
N MET A 45 -2.13 4.05 0.12
CA MET A 45 -2.09 4.78 -1.14
C MET A 45 -2.77 4.00 -2.27
N MET A 46 -2.57 2.68 -2.32
CA MET A 46 -3.25 1.83 -3.30
C MET A 46 -4.76 1.85 -3.10
N PHE A 47 -5.21 1.76 -1.86
CA PHE A 47 -6.63 1.84 -1.55
C PHE A 47 -7.21 3.17 -2.01
N GLY A 48 -6.47 4.27 -1.79
CA GLY A 48 -6.89 5.59 -2.24
C GLY A 48 -7.08 5.63 -3.75
N GLN A 49 -6.13 5.08 -4.50
CA GLN A 49 -6.21 5.05 -5.96
C GLN A 49 -7.36 4.19 -6.46
N LEU A 50 -7.53 3.01 -5.89
CA LEU A 50 -8.56 2.07 -6.33
C LEU A 50 -9.97 2.53 -5.93
N SER A 51 -10.08 3.36 -4.89
CA SER A 51 -11.37 3.89 -4.41
C SER A 51 -11.66 5.28 -4.96
N ASN A 52 -10.86 5.78 -5.91
CA ASN A 52 -11.01 7.12 -6.49
C ASN A 52 -10.98 8.25 -5.48
N ARG A 53 -10.11 8.13 -4.45
CA ARG A 53 -9.93 9.19 -3.47
C ARG A 53 -8.96 10.22 -4.03
N GLU A 54 -9.42 11.46 -4.15
CA GLU A 54 -8.66 12.51 -4.83
C GLU A 54 -7.62 13.19 -3.95
N SER A 55 -7.77 13.12 -2.63
CA SER A 55 -6.86 13.78 -1.71
C SER A 55 -6.58 12.92 -0.49
N LEU A 56 -5.50 13.25 0.23
CA LEU A 56 -5.17 12.57 1.48
C LEU A 56 -6.28 12.77 2.52
N ARG A 57 -6.92 13.94 2.51
CA ARG A 57 -8.03 14.23 3.43
C ARG A 57 -9.19 13.28 3.17
N ASP A 58 -9.57 13.10 1.91
CA ASP A 58 -10.66 12.20 1.54
C ASP A 58 -10.33 10.76 1.93
N LEU A 59 -9.10 10.35 1.73
CA LEU A 59 -8.64 9.02 2.10
C LEU A 59 -8.75 8.79 3.61
N ILE A 60 -8.32 9.74 4.41
CA ILE A 60 -8.39 9.65 5.87
C ILE A 60 -9.84 9.61 6.34
N VAL A 61 -10.72 10.43 5.75
CA VAL A 61 -12.15 10.40 6.07
C VAL A 61 -12.74 9.03 5.77
N ALA A 62 -12.35 8.43 4.64
CA ALA A 62 -12.82 7.09 4.29
C ALA A 62 -12.36 6.04 5.30
N PHE A 63 -11.11 6.11 5.77
CA PHE A 63 -10.62 5.20 6.79
C PHE A 63 -11.35 5.35 8.11
N GLU A 64 -11.62 6.58 8.54
CA GLU A 64 -12.37 6.83 9.77
C GLU A 64 -13.78 6.28 9.70
N ALA A 65 -14.45 6.47 8.56
CA ALA A 65 -15.80 5.96 8.36
C ALA A 65 -15.87 4.43 8.36
N HIS A 66 -14.75 3.77 8.06
CA HIS A 66 -14.71 2.32 7.90
C HIS A 66 -13.59 1.67 8.70
N ARG A 67 -13.42 2.07 9.93
CA ARG A 67 -12.35 1.61 10.81
C ARG A 67 -12.24 0.09 10.94
N ALA A 68 -13.37 -0.59 11.12
CA ALA A 68 -13.37 -2.04 11.23
C ALA A 68 -12.82 -2.69 9.95
N LYS A 69 -13.12 -2.09 8.79
CA LYS A 69 -12.65 -2.58 7.52
C LYS A 69 -11.17 -2.30 7.29
N GLN A 70 -10.64 -1.23 7.89
CA GLN A 70 -9.23 -0.91 7.84
C GLN A 70 -8.37 -2.08 8.32
N TYR A 71 -8.75 -2.70 9.43
CA TYR A 71 -8.07 -3.86 9.95
C TYR A 71 -8.05 -5.00 8.93
N HIS A 72 -9.19 -5.27 8.31
CA HIS A 72 -9.30 -6.34 7.31
C HIS A 72 -8.51 -6.07 6.04
N LEU A 73 -8.18 -4.81 5.77
CA LEU A 73 -7.33 -4.45 4.63
C LEU A 73 -5.84 -4.58 4.93
N GLY A 74 -5.49 -4.98 6.16
CA GLY A 74 -4.11 -5.13 6.57
C GLY A 74 -3.45 -3.85 7.04
N LEU A 75 -4.23 -2.80 7.30
CA LEU A 75 -3.74 -1.49 7.72
C LEU A 75 -3.66 -1.31 9.23
N GLY A 76 -3.96 -2.37 10.00
CA GLY A 76 -3.96 -2.31 11.45
C GLY A 76 -5.23 -1.68 12.01
N ARG A 77 -5.26 -1.54 13.33
CA ARG A 77 -6.43 -1.02 14.05
C ARG A 77 -6.30 0.44 14.44
N GLU A 78 -5.07 0.96 14.42
CA GLU A 78 -4.83 2.34 14.83
C GLU A 78 -5.35 3.31 13.78
N PRO A 79 -5.92 4.46 14.21
CA PRO A 79 -6.32 5.49 13.26
C PRO A 79 -5.11 6.01 12.49
N ILE A 80 -5.29 6.23 11.20
CA ILE A 80 -4.24 6.81 10.37
C ILE A 80 -4.49 8.31 10.28
N ALA A 81 -3.63 9.11 10.90
CA ALA A 81 -3.72 10.56 10.82
C ALA A 81 -3.22 11.04 9.47
N LYS A 82 -3.84 12.11 8.96
CA LYS A 82 -3.40 12.74 7.70
C LYS A 82 -1.93 13.14 7.78
N THR A 83 -1.50 13.69 8.92
CA THR A 83 -0.11 14.12 9.12
C THR A 83 0.85 12.94 9.06
N THR A 84 0.47 11.79 9.59
CA THR A 84 1.28 10.57 9.55
C THR A 84 1.50 10.13 8.10
N LEU A 85 0.45 10.08 7.31
CA LEU A 85 0.54 9.67 5.91
C LEU A 85 1.33 10.68 5.09
N ALA A 86 1.07 11.98 5.28
CA ALA A 86 1.79 13.03 4.57
C ALA A 86 3.28 13.02 4.91
N THR A 87 3.63 12.83 6.17
CA THR A 87 5.02 12.74 6.62
C THR A 87 5.71 11.53 6.01
N ALA A 88 5.04 10.39 5.99
CA ALA A 88 5.58 9.17 5.38
C ALA A 88 5.84 9.40 3.89
N ASN A 89 4.89 10.00 3.17
CA ASN A 89 5.06 10.27 1.75
C ASN A 89 6.22 11.21 1.46
N ARG A 90 6.48 12.16 2.36
CA ARG A 90 7.54 13.14 2.18
C ARG A 90 8.93 12.59 2.55
N ASN A 91 9.01 11.81 3.62
CA ASN A 91 10.29 11.45 4.24
C ASN A 91 10.84 10.10 3.80
N ARG A 92 9.99 9.17 3.37
CA ARG A 92 10.45 7.85 2.98
C ARG A 92 11.01 7.86 1.57
N ASP A 93 12.03 7.04 1.34
CA ASP A 93 12.70 6.98 0.05
C ASP A 93 11.76 6.46 -1.03
N TYR A 94 11.49 7.27 -2.04
CA TYR A 94 10.58 6.90 -3.13
C TYR A 94 11.06 5.67 -3.89
N ARG A 95 12.36 5.38 -3.86
CA ARG A 95 12.93 4.24 -4.61
C ARG A 95 12.41 2.91 -4.10
N ILE A 96 11.97 2.83 -2.85
CA ILE A 96 11.33 1.63 -2.32
C ILE A 96 10.12 1.27 -3.19
N PHE A 97 9.25 2.24 -3.42
CA PHE A 97 8.01 2.05 -4.16
C PHE A 97 8.27 1.92 -5.66
N GLU A 98 9.22 2.69 -6.18
CA GLU A 98 9.60 2.62 -7.59
C GLU A 98 10.17 1.25 -7.95
N GLU A 99 11.11 0.75 -7.18
CA GLU A 99 11.70 -0.57 -7.44
C GLU A 99 10.67 -1.68 -7.31
N PHE A 100 9.79 -1.58 -6.33
CA PHE A 100 8.72 -2.55 -6.17
C PHE A 100 7.75 -2.51 -7.34
N ALA A 101 7.41 -1.32 -7.83
CA ALA A 101 6.54 -1.18 -9.00
C ALA A 101 7.17 -1.84 -10.23
N PHE A 102 8.45 -1.60 -10.48
CA PHE A 102 9.14 -2.25 -11.59
C PHE A 102 9.19 -3.76 -11.43
N TYR A 103 9.42 -4.25 -10.22
CA TYR A 103 9.39 -5.68 -9.94
C TYR A 103 8.02 -6.27 -10.28
N MET A 104 6.94 -5.63 -9.84
CA MET A 104 5.59 -6.10 -10.10
C MET A 104 5.25 -6.07 -11.59
N MET A 105 5.70 -5.04 -12.30
CA MET A 105 5.50 -4.94 -13.73
C MET A 105 6.21 -6.07 -14.49
N LYS A 106 7.44 -6.38 -14.09
CA LYS A 106 8.19 -7.47 -14.68
C LYS A 106 7.49 -8.81 -14.45
N GLU A 107 7.04 -9.05 -13.23
CA GLU A 107 6.27 -10.25 -12.89
C GLU A 107 5.02 -10.39 -13.75
N ALA A 108 4.29 -9.30 -13.92
CA ALA A 108 3.07 -9.29 -14.72
C ALA A 108 3.36 -9.59 -16.20
N CYS A 109 4.43 -9.04 -16.75
CA CYS A 109 4.83 -9.28 -18.12
C CYS A 109 5.22 -10.74 -18.33
N GLU A 110 5.95 -11.33 -17.40
CA GLU A 110 6.37 -12.73 -17.50
C GLU A 110 5.15 -13.66 -17.46
N LYS A 111 4.21 -13.42 -16.55
CA LYS A 111 2.98 -14.20 -16.45
C LYS A 111 2.13 -14.07 -17.69
N ARG A 112 2.01 -12.86 -18.24
CA ARG A 112 1.26 -12.62 -19.45
C ARG A 112 1.83 -13.38 -20.63
N THR A 113 3.16 -13.37 -20.78
CA THR A 113 3.83 -14.10 -21.84
C THR A 113 3.58 -15.60 -21.73
N THR A 114 3.66 -16.14 -20.51
CA THR A 114 3.39 -17.55 -20.25
C THR A 114 1.95 -17.92 -20.59
N ASN A 115 0.99 -17.05 -20.27
CA ASN A 115 -0.42 -17.31 -20.52
C ASN A 115 -0.81 -17.24 -21.99
N ILE A 116 -0.05 -16.50 -22.79
CA ILE A 116 -0.27 -16.38 -24.23
C ILE A 116 0.21 -17.63 -24.97
N LEU A 117 1.23 -18.27 -24.43
CA LEU A 117 1.80 -19.49 -25.00
C LEU A 117 1.01 -20.72 -24.59
#